data_f87ad6199cc0d82c52ebb9d13b3df324
#
_entry.id   f87ad6199cc0d82c52ebb9d13b3df324
#
_cell.length_a   1.000
_cell.length_b   1.000
_cell.length_c   1.000
_cell.angle_alpha   90.00
_cell.angle_beta   90.00
_cell.angle_gamma   90.00
#
_symmetry.space_group_name_H-M   'P 1'
#
loop_
_entity.id
_entity.type
_entity.pdbx_description
1 polymer ?
#
loop_
_entity_poly.entity_id
_entity_poly.type
_entity_poly.pdbx_seq_one_letter_code
_entity_poly.pdbx_strand_id
1 'polypeptide(L)'
;MTTIESSPEAVATATNDSDAPSDASDSFLDRIADTLSSTDHKVIGRLYLGGGLLGLITAVALSVLISLERIDGAEALLDEGALPQLFDGQRIALVFGALLPLAIAACIYAVPLQLGARSIAFPRLAAAGFWMWFGGLVLNAVALINNGGTLGSDEDMVGLFIVSMGVMAIGLTATAGSIATSILTTRAPGMTMRRISPFSWSA
;
A
#
# COMPACT_ATOMS: atom_id res chain seq x y z
N MET A 1 -20.53 -70.71 15.60
CA MET A 1 -21.64 -70.04 14.91
C MET A 1 -22.35 -69.22 15.92
N THR A 2 -21.92 -68.01 16.17
CA THR A 2 -22.42 -67.06 17.15
C THR A 2 -22.48 -65.69 16.49
N THR A 3 -23.68 -65.37 16.08
CA THR A 3 -24.07 -64.06 15.55
C THR A 3 -24.03 -63.02 16.66
N ILE A 4 -23.24 -62.01 16.51
CA ILE A 4 -23.26 -60.82 17.39
C ILE A 4 -24.13 -59.79 16.70
N GLU A 5 -25.29 -59.57 17.32
CA GLU A 5 -26.27 -58.58 17.00
C GLU A 5 -25.78 -57.23 17.53
N SER A 6 -25.38 -56.32 16.64
CA SER A 6 -24.99 -54.97 16.97
C SER A 6 -26.23 -54.08 17.01
N SER A 7 -26.62 -53.70 18.22
CA SER A 7 -27.63 -52.65 18.49
C SER A 7 -27.21 -51.32 17.90
N PRO A 8 -28.10 -50.57 17.21
CA PRO A 8 -27.84 -49.24 16.80
C PRO A 8 -28.09 -48.28 17.96
N GLU A 9 -27.05 -47.94 18.69
CA GLU A 9 -27.10 -46.90 19.69
C GLU A 9 -27.17 -45.54 19.04
N ALA A 10 -28.16 -44.78 19.46
CA ALA A 10 -28.52 -43.48 18.98
C ALA A 10 -27.33 -42.50 18.98
N VAL A 11 -26.90 -42.09 17.78
CA VAL A 11 -26.09 -40.89 17.61
C VAL A 11 -27.00 -39.69 17.93
N ALA A 12 -26.87 -39.18 19.15
CA ALA A 12 -27.42 -37.89 19.51
C ALA A 12 -26.81 -36.83 18.60
N THR A 13 -27.60 -36.31 17.69
CA THR A 13 -27.35 -35.11 16.94
C THR A 13 -27.22 -33.95 17.91
N ALA A 14 -25.98 -33.62 18.27
CA ALA A 14 -25.67 -32.32 18.83
C ALA A 14 -25.89 -31.31 17.71
N THR A 15 -27.10 -30.72 17.68
CA THR A 15 -27.34 -29.50 16.92
C THR A 15 -26.50 -28.41 17.56
N ASN A 16 -25.39 -28.11 16.87
CA ASN A 16 -24.59 -26.96 17.18
C ASN A 16 -25.41 -25.72 16.79
N ASP A 17 -26.18 -25.22 17.75
CA ASP A 17 -26.86 -23.92 17.70
C ASP A 17 -25.77 -22.82 17.83
N SER A 18 -25.05 -22.57 16.74
CA SER A 18 -24.15 -21.42 16.60
C SER A 18 -24.37 -20.69 15.27
N ASP A 19 -25.61 -20.72 14.76
CA ASP A 19 -26.08 -19.78 13.75
C ASP A 19 -26.63 -18.51 14.44
N ALA A 20 -25.78 -17.87 15.24
CA ALA A 20 -25.97 -16.45 15.47
C ALA A 20 -25.63 -15.73 14.15
N PRO A 21 -26.47 -14.82 13.64
CA PRO A 21 -26.12 -14.05 12.46
C PRO A 21 -24.86 -13.27 12.78
N SER A 22 -23.73 -13.68 12.17
CA SER A 22 -22.52 -12.89 12.21
C SER A 22 -22.86 -11.53 11.62
N ASP A 23 -22.77 -10.48 12.42
CA ASP A 23 -23.07 -9.13 12.00
C ASP A 23 -22.32 -8.85 10.69
N ALA A 24 -23.01 -8.25 9.72
CA ALA A 24 -22.43 -7.93 8.42
C ALA A 24 -21.15 -7.05 8.55
N SER A 25 -21.02 -6.34 9.69
CA SER A 25 -19.83 -5.60 10.10
C SER A 25 -18.64 -6.52 10.40
N ASP A 26 -18.85 -7.65 11.08
CA ASP A 26 -17.76 -8.58 11.42
C ASP A 26 -17.22 -9.25 10.15
N SER A 27 -18.10 -9.65 9.23
CA SER A 27 -17.70 -10.21 7.96
C SER A 27 -16.97 -9.20 7.06
N PHE A 28 -17.27 -7.91 7.17
CA PHE A 28 -16.58 -6.83 6.43
C PHE A 28 -15.20 -6.57 7.02
N LEU A 29 -15.07 -6.49 8.33
CA LEU A 29 -13.80 -6.31 9.02
C LEU A 29 -12.87 -7.50 8.81
N ASP A 30 -13.36 -8.73 8.83
CA ASP A 30 -12.59 -9.93 8.53
C ASP A 30 -12.06 -9.92 7.10
N ARG A 31 -12.86 -9.52 6.12
CA ARG A 31 -12.40 -9.37 4.71
C ARG A 31 -11.33 -8.30 4.56
N ILE A 32 -11.45 -7.19 5.28
CA ILE A 32 -10.42 -6.16 5.30
C ILE A 32 -9.14 -6.72 5.93
N ALA A 33 -9.24 -7.37 7.10
CA ALA A 33 -8.11 -7.96 7.79
C ALA A 33 -7.38 -8.99 6.91
N ASP A 34 -8.12 -9.87 6.25
CA ASP A 34 -7.58 -10.86 5.30
C ASP A 34 -6.90 -10.19 4.10
N THR A 35 -7.48 -9.12 3.58
CA THR A 35 -6.90 -8.37 2.46
C THR A 35 -5.61 -7.66 2.89
N LEU A 36 -5.60 -7.06 4.08
CA LEU A 36 -4.45 -6.32 4.61
C LEU A 36 -3.30 -7.23 5.04
N SER A 37 -3.59 -8.47 5.50
CA SER A 37 -2.60 -9.47 5.89
C SER A 37 -2.15 -10.38 4.74
N SER A 38 -2.79 -10.28 3.58
CA SER A 38 -2.51 -11.12 2.42
C SER A 38 -1.10 -10.93 1.88
N THR A 39 -0.43 -12.05 1.58
CA THR A 39 0.86 -12.09 0.87
C THR A 39 0.70 -12.33 -0.63
N ASP A 40 -0.52 -12.28 -1.16
CA ASP A 40 -0.76 -12.37 -2.60
C ASP A 40 -0.31 -11.08 -3.29
N HIS A 41 0.60 -11.21 -4.27
CA HIS A 41 1.14 -10.07 -5.03
C HIS A 41 0.03 -9.26 -5.72
N LYS A 42 -1.08 -9.87 -6.11
CA LYS A 42 -2.21 -9.17 -6.71
C LYS A 42 -2.92 -8.26 -5.71
N VAL A 43 -3.03 -8.70 -4.45
CA VAL A 43 -3.60 -7.89 -3.37
C VAL A 43 -2.67 -6.73 -3.04
N ILE A 44 -1.37 -6.99 -2.92
CA ILE A 44 -0.36 -5.95 -2.68
C ILE A 44 -0.37 -4.92 -3.81
N GLY A 45 -0.46 -5.37 -5.08
CA GLY A 45 -0.57 -4.47 -6.23
C GLY A 45 -1.83 -3.58 -6.18
N ARG A 46 -2.98 -4.13 -5.76
CA ARG A 46 -4.21 -3.34 -5.57
C ARG A 46 -4.08 -2.33 -4.43
N LEU A 47 -3.40 -2.70 -3.34
CA LEU A 47 -3.14 -1.79 -2.23
C LEU A 47 -2.27 -0.61 -2.66
N TYR A 48 -1.20 -0.86 -3.41
CA TYR A 48 -0.37 0.20 -4.00
C TYR A 48 -1.14 1.06 -5.01
N LEU A 49 -2.00 0.44 -5.83
CA LEU A 49 -2.85 1.16 -6.77
C LEU A 49 -3.85 2.06 -6.04
N GLY A 50 -4.56 1.53 -5.06
CA GLY A 50 -5.53 2.29 -4.25
C GLY A 50 -4.87 3.42 -3.47
N GLY A 51 -3.74 3.15 -2.81
CA GLY A 51 -2.96 4.15 -2.10
C GLY A 51 -2.40 5.22 -3.04
N GLY A 52 -1.90 4.83 -4.21
CA GLY A 52 -1.41 5.75 -5.23
C GLY A 52 -2.49 6.65 -5.82
N LEU A 53 -3.69 6.12 -6.05
CA LEU A 53 -4.84 6.93 -6.47
C LEU A 53 -5.29 7.90 -5.38
N LEU A 54 -5.29 7.47 -4.11
CA LEU A 54 -5.58 8.35 -2.98
C LEU A 54 -4.53 9.47 -2.90
N GLY A 55 -3.24 9.16 -3.05
CA GLY A 55 -2.16 10.14 -3.11
C GLY A 55 -2.33 11.14 -4.25
N LEU A 56 -2.78 10.69 -5.43
CA LEU A 56 -3.08 11.56 -6.56
C LEU A 56 -4.23 12.54 -6.25
N ILE A 57 -5.31 12.02 -5.67
CA ILE A 57 -6.45 12.85 -5.25
C ILE A 57 -5.98 13.88 -4.23
N THR A 58 -5.17 13.49 -3.25
CA THR A 58 -4.60 14.39 -2.25
C THR A 58 -3.73 15.47 -2.90
N ALA A 59 -2.84 15.10 -3.84
CA ALA A 59 -2.00 16.04 -4.55
C ALA A 59 -2.81 17.08 -5.36
N VAL A 60 -3.89 16.63 -6.02
CA VAL A 60 -4.80 17.53 -6.75
C VAL A 60 -5.54 18.45 -5.80
N ALA A 61 -6.06 17.92 -4.68
CA ALA A 61 -6.76 18.72 -3.68
C ALA A 61 -5.85 19.82 -3.10
N LEU A 62 -4.60 19.47 -2.73
CA LEU A 62 -3.62 20.44 -2.25
C LEU A 62 -3.26 21.47 -3.33
N SER A 63 -3.15 21.06 -4.60
CA SER A 63 -2.92 21.99 -5.72
C SER A 63 -4.05 23.00 -5.88
N VAL A 64 -5.30 22.56 -5.71
CA VAL A 64 -6.48 23.45 -5.73
C VAL A 64 -6.43 24.42 -4.57
N LEU A 65 -6.14 23.97 -3.34
CA LEU A 65 -6.02 24.83 -2.16
C LEU A 65 -4.93 25.89 -2.35
N ILE A 66 -3.74 25.50 -2.81
CA ILE A 66 -2.64 26.43 -3.11
C ILE A 66 -3.06 27.46 -4.18
N SER A 67 -3.82 27.02 -5.18
CA SER A 67 -4.28 27.91 -6.26
C SER A 67 -5.32 28.91 -5.76
N LEU A 68 -6.24 28.48 -4.90
CA LEU A 68 -7.25 29.35 -4.29
C LEU A 68 -6.62 30.41 -3.38
N GLU A 69 -5.63 30.02 -2.57
CA GLU A 69 -4.92 30.92 -1.67
C GLU A 69 -4.14 32.03 -2.41
N ARG A 70 -3.77 31.77 -3.67
CA ARG A 70 -3.01 32.72 -4.50
C ARG A 70 -3.86 33.64 -5.37
N ILE A 71 -5.18 33.61 -5.24
CA ILE A 71 -6.08 34.51 -5.98
C ILE A 71 -6.04 35.88 -5.32
N ASP A 72 -5.59 36.88 -6.07
CA ASP A 72 -5.56 38.29 -5.61
C ASP A 72 -6.98 38.77 -5.27
N GLY A 73 -7.14 39.39 -4.08
CA GLY A 73 -8.41 39.92 -3.62
C GLY A 73 -9.36 38.96 -2.95
N ALA A 74 -8.99 37.66 -2.81
CA ALA A 74 -9.71 36.73 -1.94
C ALA A 74 -9.27 36.96 -0.47
N GLU A 75 -10.19 36.69 0.48
CA GLU A 75 -9.80 36.58 1.88
C GLU A 75 -8.89 35.34 2.04
N ALA A 76 -7.79 35.48 2.80
CA ALA A 76 -6.89 34.38 3.10
C ALA A 76 -7.66 33.24 3.77
N LEU A 77 -7.59 32.04 3.19
CA LEU A 77 -8.27 30.84 3.70
C LEU A 77 -7.44 30.17 4.81
N LEU A 78 -6.13 30.44 4.82
CA LEU A 78 -5.15 29.77 5.67
C LEU A 78 -4.25 30.81 6.34
N ASP A 79 -3.65 30.43 7.47
CA ASP A 79 -2.63 31.23 8.14
C ASP A 79 -1.41 31.44 7.24
N GLU A 80 -0.77 32.59 7.31
CA GLU A 80 0.39 32.96 6.47
C GLU A 80 1.54 31.94 6.52
N GLY A 81 1.66 31.17 7.61
CA GLY A 81 2.67 30.13 7.78
C GLY A 81 2.32 28.78 7.14
N ALA A 82 1.11 28.54 6.68
CA ALA A 82 0.66 27.23 6.19
C ALA A 82 1.07 26.93 4.73
N LEU A 83 1.36 27.94 3.93
CA LEU A 83 1.73 27.76 2.52
C LEU A 83 2.94 26.85 2.29
N PRO A 84 4.07 26.98 3.02
CA PRO A 84 5.21 26.09 2.85
C PRO A 84 4.86 24.63 3.08
N GLN A 85 4.07 24.31 4.12
CA GLN A 85 3.61 22.96 4.44
C GLN A 85 2.70 22.40 3.35
N LEU A 86 1.84 23.23 2.74
CA LEU A 86 1.01 22.83 1.61
C LEU A 86 1.83 22.47 0.37
N PHE A 87 2.87 23.28 0.07
CA PHE A 87 3.78 22.98 -1.04
C PHE A 87 4.56 21.70 -0.81
N ASP A 88 5.08 21.48 0.40
CA ASP A 88 5.76 20.23 0.75
C ASP A 88 4.79 19.04 0.67
N GLY A 89 3.60 19.17 1.24
CA GLY A 89 2.56 18.15 1.20
C GLY A 89 2.16 17.81 -0.23
N GLN A 90 1.97 18.80 -1.09
CA GLN A 90 1.60 18.59 -2.49
C GLN A 90 2.70 17.84 -3.26
N ARG A 91 3.97 18.19 -3.07
CA ARG A 91 5.11 17.52 -3.72
C ARG A 91 5.24 16.07 -3.25
N ILE A 92 5.11 15.83 -1.94
CA ILE A 92 5.19 14.49 -1.36
C ILE A 92 4.00 13.65 -1.79
N ALA A 93 2.79 14.18 -1.75
CA ALA A 93 1.61 13.48 -2.23
C ALA A 93 1.72 13.13 -3.72
N LEU A 94 2.29 14.00 -4.55
CA LEU A 94 2.46 13.74 -5.98
C LEU A 94 3.53 12.68 -6.24
N VAL A 95 4.71 12.79 -5.62
CA VAL A 95 5.84 11.91 -5.92
C VAL A 95 5.74 10.62 -5.11
N PHE A 96 5.73 10.71 -3.79
CA PHE A 96 5.74 9.55 -2.89
C PHE A 96 4.35 8.96 -2.66
N GLY A 97 3.31 9.79 -2.73
CA GLY A 97 1.92 9.34 -2.55
C GLY A 97 1.30 8.78 -3.83
N ALA A 98 1.65 9.31 -5.01
CA ALA A 98 1.02 8.92 -6.27
C ALA A 98 2.00 8.25 -7.25
N LEU A 99 3.00 8.98 -7.77
CA LEU A 99 3.81 8.54 -8.90
C LEU A 99 4.55 7.22 -8.63
N LEU A 100 5.30 7.15 -7.53
CA LEU A 100 6.08 5.96 -7.18
C LEU A 100 5.21 4.74 -6.85
N PRO A 101 4.17 4.83 -5.99
CA PRO A 101 3.33 3.68 -5.71
C PRO A 101 2.52 3.21 -6.93
N LEU A 102 2.07 4.10 -7.82
CA LEU A 102 1.41 3.70 -9.07
C LEU A 102 2.36 2.97 -10.02
N ALA A 103 3.61 3.43 -10.13
CA ALA A 103 4.64 2.73 -10.89
C ALA A 103 4.92 1.33 -10.30
N ILE A 104 5.07 1.22 -8.97
CA ILE A 104 5.24 -0.07 -8.29
C ILE A 104 4.03 -0.98 -8.51
N ALA A 105 2.81 -0.46 -8.39
CA ALA A 105 1.60 -1.22 -8.68
C ALA A 105 1.62 -1.80 -10.10
N ALA A 106 1.95 -0.99 -11.09
CA ALA A 106 2.08 -1.45 -12.48
C ALA A 106 3.15 -2.54 -12.62
N CYS A 107 4.31 -2.39 -11.96
CA CYS A 107 5.39 -3.38 -11.98
C CYS A 107 4.98 -4.71 -11.30
N ILE A 108 4.29 -4.67 -10.15
CA ILE A 108 3.80 -5.86 -9.46
C ILE A 108 2.86 -6.69 -10.34
N TYR A 109 2.03 -6.04 -11.18
CA TYR A 109 1.16 -6.73 -12.11
C TYR A 109 1.87 -7.18 -13.38
N ALA A 110 2.61 -6.29 -14.03
CA ALA A 110 3.14 -6.52 -15.36
C ALA A 110 4.37 -7.45 -15.37
N VAL A 111 5.27 -7.31 -14.38
CA VAL A 111 6.52 -8.09 -14.35
C VAL A 111 6.28 -9.60 -14.27
N PRO A 112 5.47 -10.15 -13.34
CA PRO A 112 5.21 -11.59 -13.31
C PRO A 112 4.55 -12.11 -14.59
N LEU A 113 3.64 -11.33 -15.19
CA LEU A 113 2.97 -11.70 -16.46
C LEU A 113 3.97 -11.79 -17.61
N GLN A 114 4.91 -10.84 -17.70
CA GLN A 114 5.91 -10.81 -18.77
C GLN A 114 7.00 -11.87 -18.59
N LEU A 115 7.30 -12.25 -17.35
CA LEU A 115 8.27 -13.31 -17.03
C LEU A 115 7.68 -14.71 -17.09
N GLY A 116 6.35 -14.87 -17.19
CA GLY A 116 5.65 -16.16 -17.05
C GLY A 116 5.75 -16.73 -15.64
N ALA A 117 5.99 -15.88 -14.63
CA ALA A 117 6.10 -16.26 -13.24
C ALA A 117 4.70 -16.28 -12.57
N ARG A 118 4.51 -17.19 -11.60
CA ARG A 118 3.24 -17.28 -10.86
C ARG A 118 3.08 -16.17 -9.82
N SER A 119 4.18 -15.64 -9.30
CA SER A 119 4.23 -14.59 -8.27
C SER A 119 5.58 -13.87 -8.30
N ILE A 120 5.69 -12.77 -7.54
CA ILE A 120 6.96 -12.11 -7.27
C ILE A 120 7.83 -12.96 -6.31
N ALA A 121 9.16 -12.77 -6.33
CA ALA A 121 10.12 -13.60 -5.59
C ALA A 121 9.92 -13.54 -4.06
N PHE A 122 9.67 -12.34 -3.51
CA PHE A 122 9.51 -12.11 -2.07
C PHE A 122 8.21 -11.35 -1.76
N PRO A 123 7.02 -11.99 -1.81
CA PRO A 123 5.75 -11.30 -1.60
C PRO A 123 5.61 -10.73 -0.18
N ARG A 124 6.18 -11.38 0.83
CA ARG A 124 6.18 -10.87 2.21
C ARG A 124 7.00 -9.59 2.36
N LEU A 125 8.13 -9.48 1.66
CA LEU A 125 8.94 -8.25 1.64
C LEU A 125 8.18 -7.11 0.97
N ALA A 126 7.48 -7.37 -0.12
CA ALA A 126 6.65 -6.39 -0.80
C ALA A 126 5.47 -5.93 0.06
N ALA A 127 4.84 -6.83 0.82
CA ALA A 127 3.79 -6.49 1.78
C ALA A 127 4.32 -5.61 2.92
N ALA A 128 5.47 -5.98 3.51
CA ALA A 128 6.13 -5.16 4.52
C ALA A 128 6.51 -3.78 3.96
N GLY A 129 7.01 -3.73 2.72
CA GLY A 129 7.33 -2.49 2.02
C GLY A 129 6.12 -1.58 1.84
N PHE A 130 4.95 -2.15 1.51
CA PHE A 130 3.69 -1.39 1.44
C PHE A 130 3.35 -0.74 2.78
N TRP A 131 3.39 -1.51 3.88
CA TRP A 131 3.04 -1.00 5.20
C TRP A 131 4.02 0.05 5.71
N MET A 132 5.31 -0.10 5.43
CA MET A 132 6.32 0.91 5.75
C MET A 132 6.08 2.20 4.96
N TRP A 133 5.83 2.09 3.64
CA TRP A 133 5.50 3.24 2.81
C TRP A 133 4.24 3.95 3.29
N PHE A 134 3.15 3.21 3.51
CA PHE A 134 1.87 3.76 3.96
C PHE A 134 1.98 4.41 5.34
N GLY A 135 2.61 3.71 6.30
CA GLY A 135 2.88 4.25 7.64
C GLY A 135 3.73 5.51 7.60
N GLY A 136 4.78 5.53 6.76
CA GLY A 136 5.60 6.71 6.52
C GLY A 136 4.80 7.87 5.94
N LEU A 137 3.86 7.60 5.01
CA LEU A 137 2.97 8.63 4.44
C LEU A 137 2.05 9.25 5.50
N VAL A 138 1.49 8.42 6.39
CA VAL A 138 0.66 8.90 7.51
C VAL A 138 1.47 9.75 8.49
N LEU A 139 2.67 9.28 8.88
CA LEU A 139 3.56 10.06 9.76
C LEU A 139 3.96 11.38 9.12
N ASN A 140 4.21 11.40 7.82
CA ASN A 140 4.52 12.62 7.08
C ASN A 140 3.36 13.62 7.10
N ALA A 141 2.13 13.15 6.89
CA ALA A 141 0.94 14.00 6.98
C ALA A 141 0.79 14.60 8.39
N VAL A 142 1.00 13.80 9.45
CA VAL A 142 1.00 14.28 10.84
C VAL A 142 2.05 15.36 11.06
N ALA A 143 3.28 15.15 10.57
CA ALA A 143 4.35 16.13 10.70
C ALA A 143 3.99 17.45 10.02
N LEU A 144 3.47 17.43 8.78
CA LEU A 144 3.10 18.63 8.03
C LEU A 144 1.95 19.40 8.69
N ILE A 145 0.92 18.71 9.21
CA ILE A 145 -0.20 19.36 9.91
C ILE A 145 0.28 20.06 11.19
N ASN A 146 1.32 19.54 11.85
CA ASN A 146 1.89 20.09 13.07
C ASN A 146 3.13 20.95 12.81
N ASN A 147 3.13 21.70 11.71
CA ASN A 147 4.16 22.68 11.37
C ASN A 147 5.58 22.10 11.21
N GLY A 148 5.66 20.84 10.78
CA GLY A 148 6.87 20.22 10.25
C GLY A 148 7.13 20.66 8.80
N GLY A 149 7.91 19.90 8.06
CA GLY A 149 8.28 20.23 6.68
C GLY A 149 9.63 20.94 6.57
N THR A 150 9.98 21.36 5.36
CA THR A 150 11.31 21.94 5.07
C THR A 150 11.52 23.32 5.68
N LEU A 151 10.45 24.06 5.94
CA LEU A 151 10.45 25.38 6.57
C LEU A 151 9.61 25.38 7.85
N GLY A 152 9.42 24.22 8.45
CA GLY A 152 8.68 24.07 9.70
C GLY A 152 9.39 24.75 10.88
N SER A 153 8.62 25.27 11.84
CA SER A 153 9.14 25.93 13.03
C SER A 153 9.22 25.01 14.26
N ASP A 154 8.61 23.85 14.21
CA ASP A 154 8.64 22.85 15.27
C ASP A 154 9.74 21.82 14.98
N GLU A 155 10.81 21.83 15.78
CA GLU A 155 12.00 20.96 15.58
C GLU A 155 11.65 19.47 15.63
N ASP A 156 10.75 19.06 16.53
CA ASP A 156 10.32 17.66 16.66
C ASP A 156 9.52 17.22 15.42
N MET A 157 8.65 18.07 14.93
CA MET A 157 7.86 17.78 13.74
C MET A 157 8.70 17.82 12.46
N VAL A 158 9.71 18.68 12.36
CA VAL A 158 10.70 18.63 11.28
C VAL A 158 11.50 17.34 11.33
N GLY A 159 11.91 16.89 12.52
CA GLY A 159 12.54 15.59 12.72
C GLY A 159 11.63 14.43 12.24
N LEU A 160 10.36 14.44 12.65
CA LEU A 160 9.38 13.45 12.22
C LEU A 160 9.16 13.46 10.69
N PHE A 161 9.14 14.63 10.07
CA PHE A 161 9.04 14.80 8.62
C PHE A 161 10.20 14.10 7.90
N ILE A 162 11.44 14.31 8.33
CA ILE A 162 12.62 13.69 7.72
C ILE A 162 12.61 12.17 7.92
N VAL A 163 12.31 11.70 9.15
CA VAL A 163 12.24 10.26 9.46
C VAL A 163 11.15 9.58 8.64
N SER A 164 9.97 10.20 8.50
CA SER A 164 8.86 9.65 7.72
C SER A 164 9.21 9.48 6.23
N MET A 165 9.95 10.43 5.64
CA MET A 165 10.48 10.29 4.28
C MET A 165 11.45 9.13 4.15
N GLY A 166 12.33 8.94 5.15
CA GLY A 166 13.23 7.77 5.21
C GLY A 166 12.46 6.45 5.26
N VAL A 167 11.43 6.36 6.09
CA VAL A 167 10.57 5.17 6.21
C VAL A 167 9.85 4.88 4.89
N MET A 168 9.27 5.90 4.22
CA MET A 168 8.67 5.74 2.90
C MET A 168 9.67 5.22 1.87
N ALA A 169 10.86 5.80 1.82
CA ALA A 169 11.91 5.41 0.87
C ALA A 169 12.36 3.95 1.08
N ILE A 170 12.55 3.52 2.33
CA ILE A 170 12.89 2.13 2.66
C ILE A 170 11.76 1.18 2.23
N GLY A 171 10.50 1.52 2.51
CA GLY A 171 9.34 0.72 2.11
C GLY A 171 9.25 0.52 0.60
N LEU A 172 9.37 1.59 -0.17
CA LEU A 172 9.36 1.55 -1.64
C LEU A 172 10.56 0.74 -2.19
N THR A 173 11.76 0.95 -1.63
CA THR A 173 12.97 0.23 -2.03
C THR A 173 12.86 -1.27 -1.73
N ALA A 174 12.29 -1.67 -0.59
CA ALA A 174 12.05 -3.07 -0.26
C ALA A 174 11.14 -3.75 -1.29
N THR A 175 10.08 -3.07 -1.71
CA THR A 175 9.17 -3.60 -2.75
C THR A 175 9.84 -3.64 -4.12
N ALA A 176 10.55 -2.58 -4.50
CA ALA A 176 11.33 -2.56 -5.74
C ALA A 176 12.40 -3.66 -5.78
N GLY A 177 13.07 -3.92 -4.66
CA GLY A 177 14.00 -5.04 -4.49
C GLY A 177 13.36 -6.41 -4.72
N SER A 178 12.11 -6.61 -4.23
CA SER A 178 11.36 -7.84 -4.50
C SER A 178 11.03 -8.01 -6.00
N ILE A 179 10.67 -6.91 -6.69
CA ILE A 179 10.43 -6.91 -8.14
C ILE A 179 11.72 -7.20 -8.90
N ALA A 180 12.81 -6.52 -8.57
CA ALA A 180 14.11 -6.72 -9.22
C ALA A 180 14.61 -8.16 -9.05
N THR A 181 14.47 -8.75 -7.86
CA THR A 181 14.82 -10.14 -7.62
C THR A 181 13.95 -11.09 -8.45
N SER A 182 12.65 -10.78 -8.63
CA SER A 182 11.78 -11.56 -9.49
C SER A 182 12.28 -11.60 -10.94
N ILE A 183 12.72 -10.46 -11.46
CA ILE A 183 13.28 -10.37 -12.82
C ILE A 183 14.54 -11.23 -12.96
N LEU A 184 15.34 -11.34 -11.91
CA LEU A 184 16.58 -12.10 -11.92
C LEU A 184 16.41 -13.60 -11.71
N THR A 185 15.40 -14.04 -10.91
CA THR A 185 15.33 -15.42 -10.39
C THR A 185 14.10 -16.20 -10.83
N THR A 186 12.96 -15.58 -11.14
CA THR A 186 11.67 -16.27 -11.34
C THR A 186 11.24 -16.41 -12.81
N ARG A 187 12.19 -16.35 -13.74
CA ARG A 187 11.91 -16.46 -15.19
C ARG A 187 11.43 -17.87 -15.58
N ALA A 188 10.51 -17.91 -16.55
CA ALA A 188 10.07 -19.18 -17.13
C ALA A 188 11.25 -19.95 -17.80
N PRO A 189 11.23 -21.29 -17.81
CA PRO A 189 12.24 -22.09 -18.47
C PRO A 189 12.41 -21.67 -19.94
N GLY A 190 13.66 -21.44 -20.36
CA GLY A 190 14.00 -20.98 -21.72
C GLY A 190 13.97 -19.48 -21.95
N MET A 191 13.54 -18.69 -20.99
CA MET A 191 13.58 -17.22 -21.06
C MET A 191 14.98 -16.70 -20.63
N THR A 192 15.77 -16.29 -21.62
CA THR A 192 17.09 -15.68 -21.37
C THR A 192 16.94 -14.16 -21.10
N MET A 193 17.96 -13.57 -20.45
CA MET A 193 18.00 -12.11 -20.18
C MET A 193 17.77 -11.24 -21.44
N ARG A 194 18.19 -11.71 -22.62
CA ARG A 194 18.01 -11.00 -23.90
C ARG A 194 16.58 -11.02 -24.43
N ARG A 195 15.73 -11.91 -23.91
CA ARG A 195 14.32 -12.06 -24.33
C ARG A 195 13.34 -11.40 -23.39
N ILE A 196 13.83 -10.79 -22.31
CA ILE A 196 12.99 -10.02 -21.38
C ILE A 196 12.53 -8.75 -22.09
N SER A 197 11.25 -8.35 -21.87
CA SER A 197 10.69 -7.14 -22.44
C SER A 197 11.41 -5.88 -21.92
N PRO A 198 11.47 -4.80 -22.71
CA PRO A 198 12.04 -3.53 -22.27
C PRO A 198 11.41 -2.97 -21.00
N PHE A 199 10.10 -3.19 -20.82
CA PHE A 199 9.39 -2.77 -19.61
C PHE A 199 9.94 -3.46 -18.36
N SER A 200 10.11 -4.79 -18.38
CA SER A 200 10.69 -5.52 -17.24
C SER A 200 12.15 -5.16 -16.95
N TRP A 201 12.89 -4.63 -17.94
CA TRP A 201 14.22 -4.11 -17.74
C TRP A 201 14.24 -2.71 -17.11
N SER A 202 13.18 -1.91 -17.31
CA SER A 202 13.07 -0.55 -16.76
C SER A 202 12.37 -0.51 -15.39
N ALA A 203 11.70 -1.60 -15.01
CA ALA A 203 11.03 -1.74 -13.72
C ALA A 203 12.02 -1.95 -12.58
#